data_5ee5ff33d24ea1bbd5dfd1830444a0bc
#
_entry.id   5ee5ff33d24ea1bbd5dfd1830444a0bc
#
_cell.length_a   1.000
_cell.length_b   1.000
_cell.length_c   1.000
_cell.angle_alpha   90.00
_cell.angle_beta   90.00
_cell.angle_gamma   90.00
#
_symmetry.space_group_name_H-M   'P 1'
#
loop_
_entity.id
_entity.type
_entity.pdbx_description
1 polymer ?
#
loop_
_entity_poly.entity_id
_entity_poly.type
_entity_poly.pdbx_seq_one_letter_code
_entity_poly.pdbx_strand_id
1 'polypeptide(L)'
;DYIETPLNGTPAFVGEDVKLIYLGPLTENNQIRVMERLAPYRERISRLIDNGTVFIATGNSYEIFGNSITDSDGSVTPCLDILDFSVKRNFFKRESGLILGTYKDLEIVGFKASFTKIYPGESAECFVRVTKGLTMNPESSFEGIVKNNFFGTSILGPLLILNPLFTKRVFSVAGIPAEKIPFYNEMMDAYRIRLKEFKQKQIGIH
;
A
#
# COMPACT_ATOMS: atom_id res chain seq x y z
N ASP A 1 3.92 -17.50 -12.92
CA ASP A 1 4.65 -16.64 -13.86
C ASP A 1 4.56 -15.19 -13.40
N TYR A 2 5.56 -14.40 -13.71
CA TYR A 2 5.64 -12.98 -13.42
C TYR A 2 5.59 -12.19 -14.72
N ILE A 3 4.71 -11.18 -14.77
CA ILE A 3 4.58 -10.31 -15.94
C ILE A 3 4.85 -8.87 -15.50
N GLU A 4 5.88 -8.27 -16.07
CA GLU A 4 6.15 -6.85 -15.89
C GLU A 4 5.45 -6.04 -16.98
N THR A 5 4.67 -5.04 -16.58
CA THR A 5 4.03 -4.13 -17.52
C THR A 5 4.83 -2.82 -17.58
N PRO A 6 5.48 -2.51 -18.70
CA PRO A 6 6.13 -1.21 -18.87
C PRO A 6 5.11 -0.08 -18.91
N LEU A 7 5.52 1.14 -18.54
CA LEU A 7 4.64 2.31 -18.42
C LEU A 7 3.78 2.57 -19.68
N ASN A 8 4.33 2.29 -20.86
CA ASN A 8 3.62 2.47 -22.13
C ASN A 8 2.93 1.18 -22.65
N GLY A 9 3.01 0.09 -21.87
CA GLY A 9 2.38 -1.18 -22.21
C GLY A 9 0.92 -1.26 -21.81
N THR A 10 0.19 -2.21 -22.39
CA THR A 10 -1.13 -2.60 -21.93
C THR A 10 -0.99 -3.37 -20.63
N PRO A 11 -1.73 -3.01 -19.55
CA PRO A 11 -1.66 -3.77 -18.30
C PRO A 11 -2.00 -5.24 -18.49
N ALA A 12 -1.20 -6.14 -17.90
CA ALA A 12 -1.38 -7.59 -18.06
C ALA A 12 -2.79 -8.07 -17.71
N PHE A 13 -3.44 -7.44 -16.71
CA PHE A 13 -4.80 -7.77 -16.30
C PHE A 13 -5.88 -7.52 -17.38
N VAL A 14 -5.53 -6.92 -18.51
CA VAL A 14 -6.48 -6.70 -19.63
C VAL A 14 -6.67 -7.99 -20.42
N GLY A 15 -5.59 -8.74 -20.66
CA GLY A 15 -5.60 -9.97 -21.45
C GLY A 15 -5.39 -11.27 -20.67
N GLU A 16 -4.88 -11.17 -19.45
CA GLU A 16 -4.47 -12.33 -18.64
C GLU A 16 -5.32 -12.48 -17.36
N ASP A 17 -5.46 -13.72 -16.87
CA ASP A 17 -6.04 -14.02 -15.56
C ASP A 17 -4.99 -13.81 -14.47
N VAL A 18 -4.88 -12.58 -13.98
CA VAL A 18 -3.91 -12.20 -12.95
C VAL A 18 -4.46 -12.47 -11.55
N LYS A 19 -3.65 -13.09 -10.70
CA LYS A 19 -4.01 -13.40 -9.30
C LYS A 19 -3.54 -12.35 -8.32
N LEU A 20 -2.43 -11.67 -8.64
CA LEU A 20 -1.83 -10.63 -7.82
C LEU A 20 -1.29 -9.52 -8.71
N ILE A 21 -1.61 -8.28 -8.33
CA ILE A 21 -1.13 -7.05 -8.96
C ILE A 21 -0.33 -6.28 -7.92
N TYR A 22 0.92 -5.96 -8.24
CA TYR A 22 1.79 -5.15 -7.40
C TYR A 22 2.12 -3.82 -8.08
N LEU A 23 1.91 -2.72 -7.35
CA LEU A 23 2.31 -1.39 -7.78
C LEU A 23 3.22 -0.78 -6.71
N GLY A 24 4.50 -0.63 -7.06
CA GLY A 24 5.52 -0.05 -6.18
C GLY A 24 5.46 1.48 -6.11
N PRO A 25 6.31 2.08 -5.25
CA PRO A 25 6.43 3.53 -5.17
C PRO A 25 6.79 4.17 -6.51
N LEU A 26 6.26 5.33 -6.78
CA LEU A 26 6.44 6.08 -8.03
C LEU A 26 7.11 7.43 -7.75
N THR A 27 7.77 8.00 -8.76
CA THR A 27 8.00 9.45 -8.75
C THR A 27 6.68 10.17 -9.01
N GLU A 28 6.54 11.41 -8.57
CA GLU A 28 5.29 12.17 -8.72
C GLU A 28 4.87 12.30 -10.19
N ASN A 29 5.84 12.51 -11.10
CA ASN A 29 5.58 12.55 -12.55
C ASN A 29 5.09 11.19 -13.07
N ASN A 30 5.65 10.08 -12.59
CA ASN A 30 5.19 8.76 -12.98
C ASN A 30 3.85 8.41 -12.33
N GLN A 31 3.54 8.93 -11.14
CA GLN A 31 2.22 8.77 -10.50
C GLN A 31 1.11 9.30 -11.42
N ILE A 32 1.27 10.51 -11.95
CA ILE A 32 0.29 11.11 -12.89
C ILE A 32 0.19 10.25 -14.15
N ARG A 33 1.32 9.88 -14.75
CA ARG A 33 1.34 9.07 -15.98
C ARG A 33 0.71 7.69 -15.80
N VAL A 34 0.97 7.03 -14.67
CA VAL A 34 0.36 5.72 -14.35
C VAL A 34 -1.15 5.89 -14.15
N MET A 35 -1.59 6.94 -13.47
CA MET A 35 -2.99 7.23 -13.27
C MET A 35 -3.71 7.44 -14.61
N GLU A 36 -3.15 8.26 -15.51
CA GLU A 36 -3.69 8.48 -16.87
C GLU A 36 -3.77 7.18 -17.67
N ARG A 37 -2.76 6.30 -17.55
CA ARG A 37 -2.73 5.00 -18.22
C ARG A 37 -3.74 4.00 -17.66
N LEU A 38 -4.04 4.08 -16.37
CA LEU A 38 -5.01 3.19 -15.72
C LEU A 38 -6.45 3.71 -15.82
N ALA A 39 -6.66 5.00 -16.05
CA ALA A 39 -7.98 5.61 -16.14
C ALA A 39 -8.95 4.89 -17.12
N PRO A 40 -8.54 4.47 -18.35
CA PRO A 40 -9.41 3.71 -19.24
C PRO A 40 -9.86 2.36 -18.70
N TYR A 41 -9.15 1.82 -17.70
CA TYR A 41 -9.41 0.51 -17.09
C TYR A 41 -10.07 0.62 -15.70
N ARG A 42 -10.52 1.82 -15.29
CA ARG A 42 -11.08 2.08 -13.96
C ARG A 42 -12.13 1.03 -13.54
N GLU A 43 -13.14 0.80 -14.39
CA GLU A 43 -14.19 -0.16 -14.10
C GLU A 43 -13.68 -1.61 -14.00
N ARG A 44 -12.70 -1.97 -14.84
CA ARG A 44 -12.09 -3.29 -14.77
C ARG A 44 -11.31 -3.47 -13.48
N ILE A 45 -10.53 -2.47 -13.07
CA ILE A 45 -9.78 -2.48 -11.81
C ILE A 45 -10.76 -2.61 -10.63
N SER A 46 -11.86 -1.83 -10.62
CA SER A 46 -12.88 -1.93 -9.59
C SER A 46 -13.45 -3.35 -9.51
N ARG A 47 -13.84 -3.93 -10.64
CA ARG A 47 -14.33 -5.34 -10.69
C ARG A 47 -13.30 -6.36 -10.21
N LEU A 48 -12.02 -6.18 -10.53
CA LEU A 48 -10.95 -7.07 -10.05
C LEU A 48 -10.82 -7.01 -8.53
N ILE A 49 -10.87 -5.81 -7.95
CA ILE A 49 -10.85 -5.60 -6.50
C ILE A 49 -12.10 -6.23 -5.85
N ASP A 50 -13.28 -5.99 -6.41
CA ASP A 50 -14.54 -6.52 -5.90
C ASP A 50 -14.61 -8.05 -5.99
N ASN A 51 -14.00 -8.65 -7.02
CA ASN A 51 -13.87 -10.10 -7.20
C ASN A 51 -12.74 -10.73 -6.37
N GLY A 52 -12.00 -9.95 -5.59
CA GLY A 52 -11.00 -10.44 -4.65
C GLY A 52 -9.63 -10.72 -5.26
N THR A 53 -9.33 -10.24 -6.48
CA THR A 53 -7.95 -10.21 -6.98
C THR A 53 -7.07 -9.47 -5.98
N VAL A 54 -5.88 -10.01 -5.69
CA VAL A 54 -4.97 -9.39 -4.76
C VAL A 54 -4.31 -8.16 -5.40
N PHE A 55 -4.44 -7.01 -4.74
CA PHE A 55 -3.71 -5.79 -5.08
C PHE A 55 -2.82 -5.38 -3.92
N ILE A 56 -1.57 -5.06 -4.20
CA ILE A 56 -0.65 -4.44 -3.26
C ILE A 56 -0.10 -3.18 -3.90
N ALA A 57 -0.47 -2.03 -3.35
CA ALA A 57 0.02 -0.73 -3.78
C ALA A 57 0.77 -0.05 -2.63
N THR A 58 2.06 0.25 -2.82
CA THR A 58 2.94 0.76 -1.77
C THR A 58 3.51 2.15 -2.09
N GLY A 59 3.78 2.93 -1.05
CA GLY A 59 4.24 4.32 -1.21
C GLY A 59 3.11 5.18 -1.77
N ASN A 60 3.45 6.14 -2.63
CA ASN A 60 2.47 7.03 -3.25
C ASN A 60 1.63 6.38 -4.37
N SER A 61 1.92 5.15 -4.75
CA SER A 61 1.17 4.48 -5.82
C SER A 61 -0.27 4.14 -5.46
N TYR A 62 -0.59 3.92 -4.17
CA TYR A 62 -1.98 3.64 -3.81
C TYR A 62 -2.87 4.90 -3.82
N GLU A 63 -2.27 6.07 -3.76
CA GLU A 63 -2.98 7.35 -3.77
C GLU A 63 -3.84 7.54 -5.03
N ILE A 64 -3.39 6.98 -6.17
CA ILE A 64 -4.11 7.08 -7.44
C ILE A 64 -5.47 6.38 -7.44
N PHE A 65 -5.74 5.48 -6.51
CA PHE A 65 -7.01 4.75 -6.39
C PHE A 65 -8.08 5.52 -5.59
N GLY A 66 -7.69 6.60 -4.89
CA GLY A 66 -8.60 7.47 -4.14
C GLY A 66 -9.41 8.41 -5.04
N ASN A 67 -10.06 9.38 -4.40
CA ASN A 67 -10.89 10.38 -5.09
C ASN A 67 -10.06 11.49 -5.73
N SER A 68 -9.09 12.06 -4.98
CA SER A 68 -8.28 13.18 -5.44
C SER A 68 -7.02 13.38 -4.61
N ILE A 69 -6.03 14.06 -5.20
CA ILE A 69 -4.85 14.59 -4.52
C ILE A 69 -4.96 16.11 -4.52
N THR A 70 -4.93 16.73 -3.34
CA THR A 70 -4.91 18.18 -3.16
C THR A 70 -3.50 18.60 -2.75
N ASP A 71 -2.86 19.45 -3.53
CA ASP A 71 -1.55 20.02 -3.25
C ASP A 71 -1.60 21.22 -2.29
N SER A 72 -0.46 21.60 -1.72
CA SER A 72 -0.36 22.71 -0.77
C SER A 72 -0.71 24.09 -1.34
N ASP A 73 -0.71 24.25 -2.67
CA ASP A 73 -1.17 25.45 -3.36
C ASP A 73 -2.68 25.46 -3.63
N GLY A 74 -3.37 24.40 -3.22
CA GLY A 74 -4.81 24.22 -3.41
C GLY A 74 -5.21 23.59 -4.73
N SER A 75 -4.27 23.28 -5.61
CA SER A 75 -4.56 22.53 -6.84
C SER A 75 -5.05 21.12 -6.54
N VAL A 76 -6.04 20.64 -7.30
CA VAL A 76 -6.67 19.35 -7.10
C VAL A 76 -6.51 18.49 -8.35
N THR A 77 -5.90 17.34 -8.19
CA THR A 77 -5.77 16.33 -9.24
C THR A 77 -6.78 15.22 -8.99
N PRO A 78 -7.79 15.03 -9.85
CA PRO A 78 -8.71 13.90 -9.77
C PRO A 78 -7.96 12.57 -9.94
N CYS A 79 -8.29 11.57 -9.13
CA CYS A 79 -7.72 10.24 -9.20
C CYS A 79 -8.71 9.23 -9.83
N LEU A 80 -8.44 7.93 -9.70
CA LEU A 80 -9.28 6.88 -10.30
C LEU A 80 -10.64 6.75 -9.61
N ASP A 81 -10.80 7.29 -8.40
CA ASP A 81 -12.06 7.28 -7.64
C ASP A 81 -12.68 5.87 -7.54
N ILE A 82 -11.85 4.90 -7.13
CA ILE A 82 -12.22 3.49 -6.92
C ILE A 82 -12.42 3.20 -5.44
N LEU A 83 -11.65 3.91 -4.59
CA LEU A 83 -11.65 3.76 -3.14
C LEU A 83 -11.99 5.10 -2.50
N ASP A 84 -12.76 5.07 -1.40
CA ASP A 84 -13.27 6.25 -0.73
C ASP A 84 -12.22 6.87 0.21
N PHE A 85 -11.28 7.60 -0.35
CA PHE A 85 -10.34 8.42 0.40
C PHE A 85 -9.79 9.57 -0.44
N SER A 86 -9.38 10.64 0.21
CA SER A 86 -8.69 11.78 -0.40
C SER A 86 -7.27 11.92 0.14
N VAL A 87 -6.44 12.63 -0.62
CA VAL A 87 -5.03 12.84 -0.32
C VAL A 87 -4.74 14.33 -0.21
N LYS A 88 -3.99 14.74 0.83
CA LYS A 88 -3.38 16.09 0.91
C LYS A 88 -1.87 15.94 0.83
N ARG A 89 -1.25 16.65 -0.11
CA ARG A 89 0.19 16.58 -0.39
C ARG A 89 0.88 17.91 -0.07
N ASN A 90 2.02 17.81 0.63
CA ASN A 90 2.86 18.96 0.93
C ASN A 90 4.34 18.58 0.81
N PHE A 91 4.98 18.97 -0.29
CA PHE A 91 6.38 18.67 -0.56
C PHE A 91 7.37 19.32 0.41
N PHE A 92 6.97 20.36 1.14
CA PHE A 92 7.81 21.01 2.14
C PHE A 92 7.80 20.28 3.49
N LYS A 93 6.91 19.31 3.69
CA LYS A 93 6.74 18.62 4.95
C LYS A 93 6.77 17.11 4.77
N ARG A 94 7.98 16.55 4.71
CA ARG A 94 8.18 15.10 4.69
C ARG A 94 8.06 14.54 6.10
N GLU A 95 7.29 13.49 6.24
CA GLU A 95 7.27 12.66 7.45
C GLU A 95 7.97 11.34 7.17
N SER A 96 8.84 10.93 8.08
CA SER A 96 9.50 9.63 8.01
C SER A 96 9.64 9.00 9.38
N GLY A 97 9.44 7.71 9.47
CA GLY A 97 9.54 7.00 10.74
C GLY A 97 9.18 5.52 10.64
N LEU A 98 9.48 4.83 11.73
CA LEU A 98 9.13 3.42 11.86
C LEU A 98 7.64 3.28 12.18
N ILE A 99 7.06 2.16 11.76
CA ILE A 99 5.68 1.77 12.08
C ILE A 99 5.68 0.38 12.68
N LEU A 100 4.98 0.26 13.81
CA LEU A 100 4.54 -1.00 14.38
C LEU A 100 3.02 -0.92 14.54
N GLY A 101 2.33 -1.92 14.06
CA GLY A 101 0.87 -1.98 14.15
C GLY A 101 0.35 -3.40 13.98
N THR A 102 -0.95 -3.52 13.84
CA THR A 102 -1.64 -4.80 13.66
C THR A 102 -2.60 -4.77 12.48
N TYR A 103 -2.66 -5.84 11.74
CA TYR A 103 -3.70 -6.12 10.76
C TYR A 103 -4.31 -7.48 11.07
N LYS A 104 -5.58 -7.48 11.50
CA LYS A 104 -6.24 -8.68 12.05
C LYS A 104 -5.38 -9.25 13.21
N ASP A 105 -4.94 -10.49 13.09
CA ASP A 105 -4.10 -11.23 14.05
C ASP A 105 -2.59 -11.07 13.80
N LEU A 106 -2.18 -10.29 12.79
CA LEU A 106 -0.78 -10.13 12.39
C LEU A 106 -0.19 -8.82 12.89
N GLU A 107 1.01 -8.89 13.45
CA GLU A 107 1.82 -7.70 13.70
C GLU A 107 2.51 -7.27 12.40
N ILE A 108 2.44 -5.99 12.08
CA ILE A 108 3.03 -5.40 10.87
C ILE A 108 4.10 -4.40 11.29
N VAL A 109 5.27 -4.54 10.69
CA VAL A 109 6.41 -3.63 10.91
C VAL A 109 6.83 -3.01 9.58
N GLY A 110 7.32 -1.78 9.61
CA GLY A 110 7.84 -1.14 8.43
C GLY A 110 8.37 0.26 8.67
N PHE A 111 8.65 0.93 7.59
CA PHE A 111 9.11 2.32 7.56
C PHE A 111 8.21 3.10 6.62
N LYS A 112 7.79 4.27 7.05
CA LYS A 112 7.02 5.22 6.24
C LYS A 112 7.91 6.42 5.91
N ALA A 113 7.83 6.86 4.65
CA ALA A 113 8.37 8.15 4.22
C ALA A 113 7.39 8.75 3.21
N SER A 114 6.72 9.83 3.57
CA SER A 114 5.65 10.39 2.77
C SER A 114 5.60 11.91 2.87
N PHE A 115 5.17 12.55 1.79
CA PHE A 115 4.78 13.96 1.72
C PHE A 115 3.27 14.15 1.81
N THR A 116 2.53 13.06 2.03
CA THR A 116 1.07 13.04 1.92
C THR A 116 0.40 12.60 3.21
N LYS A 117 -0.84 13.07 3.38
CA LYS A 117 -1.79 12.64 4.40
C LYS A 117 -3.01 12.06 3.71
N ILE A 118 -3.47 10.92 4.18
CA ILE A 118 -4.64 10.23 3.62
C ILE A 118 -5.83 10.44 4.55
N TYR A 119 -6.95 10.84 3.99
CA TYR A 119 -8.20 11.07 4.69
C TYR A 119 -9.25 10.10 4.16
N PRO A 120 -9.52 9.01 4.91
CA PRO A 120 -10.55 8.05 4.52
C PRO A 120 -11.94 8.67 4.60
N GLY A 121 -12.80 8.31 3.64
CA GLY A 121 -14.23 8.60 3.68
C GLY A 121 -14.98 7.62 4.59
N GLU A 122 -16.29 7.76 4.65
CA GLU A 122 -17.15 6.97 5.55
C GLU A 122 -17.16 5.47 5.21
N SER A 123 -17.00 5.12 3.94
CA SER A 123 -17.00 3.73 3.48
C SER A 123 -15.62 3.08 3.43
N ALA A 124 -14.56 3.82 3.77
CA ALA A 124 -13.20 3.31 3.70
C ALA A 124 -12.86 2.40 4.89
N GLU A 125 -12.30 1.24 4.60
CA GLU A 125 -11.69 0.38 5.61
C GLU A 125 -10.20 0.67 5.73
N CYS A 126 -9.69 0.75 6.97
CA CYS A 126 -8.30 1.03 7.25
C CYS A 126 -7.48 -0.26 7.39
N PHE A 127 -6.21 -0.23 6.90
CA PHE A 127 -5.40 -1.43 6.81
C PHE A 127 -4.72 -1.78 8.13
N VAL A 128 -3.73 -1.00 8.59
CA VAL A 128 -2.94 -1.30 9.78
C VAL A 128 -3.35 -0.38 10.93
N ARG A 129 -3.78 -0.95 12.06
CA ARG A 129 -3.94 -0.19 13.30
C ARG A 129 -2.55 0.04 13.89
N VAL A 130 -2.12 1.29 13.92
CA VAL A 130 -0.78 1.68 14.39
C VAL A 130 -0.75 1.66 15.92
N THR A 131 0.22 0.96 16.49
CA THR A 131 0.50 0.95 17.94
C THR A 131 1.69 1.83 18.30
N LYS A 132 2.65 1.98 17.37
CA LYS A 132 3.78 2.91 17.48
C LYS A 132 4.14 3.46 16.11
N GLY A 133 4.48 4.74 16.03
CA GLY A 133 4.97 5.41 14.82
C GLY A 133 3.92 6.26 14.11
N LEU A 134 4.10 6.42 12.80
CA LEU A 134 3.33 7.34 11.99
C LEU A 134 2.01 6.72 11.51
N THR A 135 0.94 7.49 11.59
CA THR A 135 -0.38 7.19 11.05
C THR A 135 -0.58 7.83 9.67
N MET A 136 -1.69 7.56 9.01
CA MET A 136 -1.99 8.13 7.69
C MET A 136 -2.29 9.64 7.74
N ASN A 137 -2.82 10.13 8.87
CA ASN A 137 -3.04 11.56 9.17
C ASN A 137 -3.11 11.75 10.69
N PRO A 138 -3.04 13.00 11.20
CA PRO A 138 -3.00 13.27 12.66
C PRO A 138 -4.24 12.83 13.45
N GLU A 139 -5.38 12.65 12.78
CA GLU A 139 -6.66 12.30 13.40
C GLU A 139 -6.90 10.77 13.41
N SER A 140 -6.08 10.04 12.67
CA SER A 140 -6.22 8.59 12.49
C SER A 140 -5.30 7.80 13.43
N SER A 141 -5.75 6.64 13.86
CA SER A 141 -4.93 5.62 14.51
C SER A 141 -4.47 4.51 13.54
N PHE A 142 -4.66 4.72 12.23
CA PHE A 142 -4.38 3.72 11.19
C PHE A 142 -3.37 4.22 10.17
N GLU A 143 -2.80 3.27 9.43
CA GLU A 143 -1.98 3.47 8.24
C GLU A 143 -2.49 2.58 7.11
N GLY A 144 -2.76 3.22 5.96
CA GLY A 144 -3.20 2.55 4.75
C GLY A 144 -4.69 2.21 4.70
N ILE A 145 -5.11 1.80 3.51
CA ILE A 145 -6.50 1.47 3.15
C ILE A 145 -6.56 0.02 2.70
N VAL A 146 -7.63 -0.66 3.07
CA VAL A 146 -7.93 -2.02 2.62
C VAL A 146 -9.35 -2.07 2.05
N LYS A 147 -9.54 -2.84 0.97
CA LYS A 147 -10.87 -3.24 0.47
C LYS A 147 -10.76 -4.64 -0.12
N ASN A 148 -11.48 -5.60 0.43
CA ASN A 148 -11.33 -7.02 0.05
C ASN A 148 -9.86 -7.47 0.16
N ASN A 149 -9.20 -7.72 -0.98
CA ASN A 149 -7.79 -8.10 -1.07
C ASN A 149 -6.91 -6.98 -1.69
N PHE A 150 -7.41 -5.74 -1.74
CA PHE A 150 -6.61 -4.57 -2.03
C PHE A 150 -5.96 -4.06 -0.74
N PHE A 151 -4.64 -3.86 -0.78
CA PHE A 151 -3.83 -3.34 0.31
C PHE A 151 -3.04 -2.14 -0.20
N GLY A 152 -3.49 -0.93 0.15
CA GLY A 152 -2.81 0.32 -0.17
C GLY A 152 -2.15 0.91 1.08
N THR A 153 -0.86 1.21 1.04
CA THR A 153 -0.15 1.72 2.22
C THR A 153 1.10 2.52 1.88
N SER A 154 1.41 3.52 2.70
CA SER A 154 2.70 4.21 2.64
C SER A 154 3.84 3.43 3.33
N ILE A 155 3.59 2.26 3.89
CA ILE A 155 4.63 1.41 4.48
C ILE A 155 5.53 0.89 3.37
N LEU A 156 6.81 1.27 3.48
CA LEU A 156 7.89 0.87 2.58
C LEU A 156 8.83 -0.12 3.25
N GLY A 157 9.84 -0.52 2.51
CA GLY A 157 11.02 -1.09 3.03
C GLY A 157 11.22 -2.58 3.11
N PRO A 158 10.97 -3.37 2.13
CA PRO A 158 9.76 -3.71 1.36
C PRO A 158 8.72 -4.44 2.22
N LEU A 159 7.47 -4.03 2.13
CA LEU A 159 6.36 -4.52 2.98
C LEU A 159 6.30 -6.04 3.10
N LEU A 160 6.36 -6.74 1.98
CA LEU A 160 6.20 -8.19 1.94
C LEU A 160 7.38 -8.92 2.58
N ILE A 161 8.62 -8.50 2.32
CA ILE A 161 9.81 -9.13 2.88
C ILE A 161 9.89 -8.92 4.39
N LEU A 162 9.51 -7.73 4.85
CA LEU A 162 9.55 -7.41 6.28
C LEU A 162 8.45 -8.09 7.10
N ASN A 163 7.39 -8.56 6.44
CA ASN A 163 6.20 -9.12 7.09
C ASN A 163 5.85 -10.50 6.50
N PRO A 164 6.66 -11.54 6.73
CA PRO A 164 6.50 -12.85 6.09
C PRO A 164 5.17 -13.54 6.42
N LEU A 165 4.58 -13.31 7.57
CA LEU A 165 3.27 -13.84 7.92
C LEU A 165 2.17 -13.18 7.07
N PHE A 166 2.26 -11.88 6.83
CA PHE A 166 1.38 -11.16 5.92
C PHE A 166 1.57 -11.63 4.47
N THR A 167 2.81 -11.80 4.04
CA THR A 167 3.16 -12.34 2.72
C THR A 167 2.56 -13.72 2.49
N LYS A 168 2.69 -14.61 3.48
CA LYS A 168 2.09 -15.95 3.43
C LYS A 168 0.57 -15.87 3.27
N ARG A 169 -0.11 -14.98 4.01
CA ARG A 169 -1.56 -14.76 3.89
C ARG A 169 -1.95 -14.26 2.51
N VAL A 170 -1.28 -13.24 2.01
CA VAL A 170 -1.53 -12.65 0.68
C VAL A 170 -1.31 -13.68 -0.43
N PHE A 171 -0.23 -14.44 -0.37
CA PHE A 171 0.07 -15.47 -1.38
C PHE A 171 -0.94 -16.62 -1.33
N SER A 172 -1.37 -17.02 -0.14
CA SER A 172 -2.43 -18.03 0.01
C SER A 172 -3.73 -17.59 -0.67
N VAL A 173 -4.14 -16.33 -0.49
CA VAL A 173 -5.32 -15.75 -1.16
C VAL A 173 -5.14 -15.71 -2.68
N ALA A 174 -3.94 -15.40 -3.16
CA ALA A 174 -3.59 -15.43 -4.59
C ALA A 174 -3.45 -16.86 -5.16
N GLY A 175 -3.64 -17.90 -4.34
CA GLY A 175 -3.46 -19.29 -4.77
C GLY A 175 -1.99 -19.69 -4.93
N ILE A 176 -1.06 -18.94 -4.34
CA ILE A 176 0.38 -19.21 -4.38
C ILE A 176 0.76 -20.02 -3.13
N PRO A 177 1.27 -21.26 -3.28
CA PRO A 177 1.69 -22.08 -2.14
C PRO A 177 2.79 -21.42 -1.32
N ALA A 178 2.73 -21.58 0.01
CA ALA A 178 3.71 -20.98 0.93
C ALA A 178 5.15 -21.45 0.67
N GLU A 179 5.32 -22.67 0.17
CA GLU A 179 6.62 -23.27 -0.17
C GLU A 179 7.32 -22.52 -1.33
N LYS A 180 6.58 -21.74 -2.09
CA LYS A 180 7.11 -20.91 -3.18
C LYS A 180 7.61 -19.53 -2.70
N ILE A 181 7.48 -19.20 -1.41
CA ILE A 181 8.03 -17.96 -0.86
C ILE A 181 9.53 -18.16 -0.66
N PRO A 182 10.39 -17.49 -1.44
CA PRO A 182 11.83 -17.67 -1.31
C PRO A 182 12.31 -17.08 0.02
N PHE A 183 13.32 -17.71 0.63
CA PHE A 183 13.96 -17.24 1.87
C PHE A 183 12.99 -17.02 3.05
N TYR A 184 11.90 -17.81 3.12
CA TYR A 184 10.87 -17.60 4.14
C TYR A 184 11.39 -17.69 5.57
N ASN A 185 12.30 -18.65 5.83
CA ASN A 185 12.88 -18.82 7.18
C ASN A 185 13.76 -17.63 7.58
N GLU A 186 14.60 -17.15 6.66
CA GLU A 186 15.44 -15.96 6.84
C GLU A 186 14.59 -14.70 7.05
N MET A 187 13.51 -14.57 6.29
CA MET A 187 12.53 -13.48 6.49
C MET A 187 11.90 -13.56 7.89
N MET A 188 11.52 -14.75 8.36
CA MET A 188 10.96 -14.97 9.70
C MET A 188 11.94 -14.61 10.80
N ASP A 189 13.20 -14.97 10.67
CA ASP A 189 14.22 -14.66 11.66
C ASP A 189 14.50 -13.15 11.73
N ALA A 190 14.64 -12.50 10.58
CA ALA A 190 14.76 -11.05 10.49
C ALA A 190 13.53 -10.32 11.05
N TYR A 191 12.33 -10.83 10.78
CA TYR A 191 11.08 -10.27 11.30
C TYR A 191 11.02 -10.35 12.83
N ARG A 192 11.37 -11.50 13.44
CA ARG A 192 11.38 -11.66 14.90
C ARG A 192 12.34 -10.69 15.59
N ILE A 193 13.54 -10.52 15.05
CA ILE A 193 14.53 -9.56 15.56
C ILE A 193 13.98 -8.14 15.49
N ARG A 194 13.47 -7.73 14.30
CA ARG A 194 12.92 -6.39 14.09
C ARG A 194 11.71 -6.10 14.97
N LEU A 195 10.80 -7.05 15.09
CA LEU A 195 9.63 -6.92 15.95
C LEU A 195 10.02 -6.70 17.42
N LYS A 196 11.00 -7.45 17.91
CA LYS A 196 11.55 -7.26 19.26
C LYS A 196 12.16 -5.87 19.43
N GLU A 197 12.97 -5.42 18.48
CA GLU A 197 13.56 -4.07 18.52
C GLU A 197 12.50 -2.96 18.50
N PHE A 198 11.48 -3.06 17.63
CA PHE A 198 10.44 -2.06 17.53
C PHE A 198 9.58 -1.98 18.80
N LYS A 199 9.33 -3.10 19.46
CA LYS A 199 8.63 -3.14 20.74
C LYS A 199 9.44 -2.44 21.85
N GLN A 200 10.77 -2.55 21.83
CA GLN A 200 11.66 -1.99 22.86
C GLN A 200 12.02 -0.51 22.62
N LYS A 201 12.20 -0.08 21.37
CA LYS A 201 12.57 1.31 21.04
C LYS A 201 11.42 2.27 21.33
N GLN A 202 11.76 3.42 21.93
CA GLN A 202 10.91 4.61 21.79
C GLN A 202 11.05 5.07 20.33
N ILE A 203 9.98 4.90 19.57
CA ILE A 203 9.95 5.36 18.16
C ILE A 203 9.72 6.87 18.20
N GLY A 204 10.80 7.64 18.07
CA GLY A 204 10.73 9.10 17.93
C GLY A 204 10.16 9.44 16.54
N ILE A 205 9.24 10.40 16.52
CA ILE A 205 8.78 11.07 15.29
C ILE A 205 9.81 12.16 15.01
N HIS A 206 10.51 12.09 13.88
CA HIS A 206 11.40 13.13 13.38
C HIS A 206 10.82 13.79 12.14
#